data_05df0b2c0257abbcd4dfe6134ad09474
#
_entry.id   05df0b2c0257abbcd4dfe6134ad09474
#
_cell.length_a   1.000
_cell.length_b   1.000
_cell.length_c   1.000
_cell.angle_alpha   90.00
_cell.angle_beta   90.00
_cell.angle_gamma   90.00
#
_symmetry.space_group_name_H-M   'P 1'
#
loop_
_entity.id
_entity.type
_entity.pdbx_description
1 polymer ?
#
loop_
_entity_poly.entity_id
_entity_poly.type
_entity_poly.pdbx_seq_one_letter_code
_entity_poly.pdbx_strand_id
1 'polypeptide(L)'
;MLRNLLLIGAALLLGSCGRMAELVSQTKTVAAPREQVFKKMFGTDGSQFDGIPLVTNGGSTRLYELVVQKGDPRFAQIAPKERPDATKVKLAVAMEIPRETHIIYSVDDGAIQAGLKFSFEELTPGQTRVSFTIDELTGHDTKGLTVNTLKLHALGRDALNKLDDFEEVKEPA
;
A
#
# COMPACT_ATOMS: atom_id res chain seq x y z
N MET A 1 15.98 -9.74 -15.08
CA MET A 1 14.56 -9.33 -15.16
C MET A 1 13.59 -10.51 -15.34
N LEU A 2 13.91 -11.56 -16.12
CA LEU A 2 13.01 -12.70 -16.34
C LEU A 2 12.75 -13.58 -15.09
N ARG A 3 13.70 -13.63 -14.15
CA ARG A 3 13.62 -14.50 -12.94
C ARG A 3 12.58 -14.05 -11.92
N ASN A 4 12.32 -12.74 -11.83
CA ASN A 4 11.31 -12.20 -10.91
C ASN A 4 9.88 -12.36 -11.47
N LEU A 5 9.71 -12.42 -12.79
CA LEU A 5 8.41 -12.68 -13.44
C LEU A 5 7.94 -14.13 -13.22
N LEU A 6 8.87 -15.08 -13.18
CA LEU A 6 8.58 -16.51 -12.98
C LEU A 6 8.14 -16.82 -11.54
N LEU A 7 8.68 -16.10 -10.54
CA LEU A 7 8.27 -16.23 -9.15
C LEU A 7 6.86 -15.71 -8.89
N ILE A 8 6.45 -14.65 -9.61
CA ILE A 8 5.08 -14.10 -9.55
C ILE A 8 4.08 -15.12 -10.14
N GLY A 9 4.44 -15.78 -11.24
CA GLY A 9 3.60 -16.81 -11.87
C GLY A 9 3.38 -18.05 -11.00
N ALA A 10 4.39 -18.47 -10.24
CA ALA A 10 4.31 -19.65 -9.35
C ALA A 10 3.45 -19.41 -8.12
N ALA A 11 3.47 -18.19 -7.55
CA ALA A 11 2.63 -17.82 -6.41
C ALA A 11 1.13 -17.73 -6.78
N LEU A 12 0.82 -17.40 -8.04
CA LEU A 12 -0.56 -17.27 -8.53
C LEU A 12 -1.26 -18.62 -8.78
N LEU A 13 -0.49 -19.72 -8.90
CA LEU A 13 -1.04 -21.05 -9.19
C LEU A 13 -1.48 -21.83 -7.94
N LEU A 14 -1.20 -21.32 -6.73
CA LEU A 14 -1.56 -21.95 -5.46
C LEU A 14 -2.86 -21.41 -4.84
N GLY A 15 -3.66 -20.68 -5.61
CA GLY A 15 -4.87 -20.01 -5.14
C GLY A 15 -6.07 -20.93 -4.98
N SER A 16 -6.26 -21.48 -3.80
CA SER A 16 -7.59 -21.88 -3.32
C SER A 16 -7.93 -21.01 -2.10
N CYS A 17 -9.08 -20.34 -2.17
CA CYS A 17 -9.87 -19.77 -1.05
C CYS A 17 -9.13 -19.57 0.29
N GLY A 18 -8.23 -18.60 0.36
CA GLY A 18 -7.58 -18.22 1.59
C GLY A 18 -7.06 -16.80 1.45
N ARG A 19 -7.03 -16.02 2.53
CA ARG A 19 -6.28 -14.76 2.60
C ARG A 19 -4.89 -15.01 2.02
N MET A 20 -4.57 -14.38 0.90
CA MET A 20 -3.21 -14.41 0.39
C MET A 20 -2.39 -13.49 1.29
N ALA A 21 -1.73 -14.06 2.28
CA ALA A 21 -0.78 -13.34 3.11
C ALA A 21 0.45 -12.97 2.27
N GLU A 22 0.86 -11.71 2.34
CA GLU A 22 2.11 -11.15 1.77
C GLU A 22 2.43 -11.60 0.34
N LEU A 23 1.70 -11.04 -0.62
CA LEU A 23 1.91 -11.39 -2.04
C LEU A 23 3.23 -10.92 -2.61
N VAL A 24 3.77 -9.80 -2.15
CA VAL A 24 5.03 -9.23 -2.66
C VAL A 24 5.60 -8.24 -1.67
N SER A 25 6.87 -8.38 -1.37
CA SER A 25 7.62 -7.38 -0.65
C SER A 25 8.71 -6.76 -1.54
N GLN A 26 8.82 -5.44 -1.49
CA GLN A 26 9.94 -4.68 -2.01
C GLN A 26 10.57 -3.95 -0.82
N THR A 27 11.89 -3.90 -0.80
CA THR A 27 12.61 -3.22 0.27
C THR A 27 13.59 -2.21 -0.29
N LYS A 28 13.80 -1.13 0.44
CA LYS A 28 14.86 -0.17 0.20
C LYS A 28 15.45 0.27 1.52
N THR A 29 16.78 0.22 1.64
CA THR A 29 17.49 0.68 2.82
C THR A 29 18.22 1.97 2.49
N VAL A 30 18.00 3.01 3.30
CA VAL A 30 18.55 4.35 3.08
C VAL A 30 19.30 4.85 4.32
N ALA A 31 20.32 5.68 4.08
CA ALA A 31 21.12 6.33 5.12
C ALA A 31 20.38 7.58 5.64
N ALA A 32 19.27 7.38 6.34
CA ALA A 32 18.50 8.46 6.96
C ALA A 32 17.74 7.94 8.19
N PRO A 33 17.49 8.79 9.21
CA PRO A 33 16.64 8.45 10.35
C PRO A 33 15.21 8.15 9.93
N ARG A 34 14.55 7.23 10.63
CA ARG A 34 13.20 6.76 10.33
C ARG A 34 12.17 7.89 10.19
N GLU A 35 12.22 8.87 11.07
CA GLU A 35 11.31 10.02 11.05
C GLU A 35 11.46 10.85 9.75
N GLN A 36 12.67 11.02 9.25
CA GLN A 36 12.92 11.74 8.00
C GLN A 36 12.43 10.96 6.80
N VAL A 37 12.66 9.65 6.80
CA VAL A 37 12.18 8.74 5.73
C VAL A 37 10.66 8.72 5.69
N PHE A 38 10.02 8.55 6.85
CA PHE A 38 8.57 8.57 6.95
C PHE A 38 7.99 9.90 6.46
N LYS A 39 8.55 11.02 6.93
CA LYS A 39 8.15 12.37 6.52
C LYS A 39 8.30 12.59 5.02
N LYS A 40 9.36 12.09 4.42
CA LYS A 40 9.59 12.19 2.96
C LYS A 40 8.50 11.45 2.18
N MET A 41 8.06 10.30 2.66
CA MET A 41 7.05 9.48 1.99
C MET A 41 5.62 9.98 2.22
N PHE A 42 5.27 10.34 3.46
CA PHE A 42 3.88 10.59 3.87
C PHE A 42 3.61 11.97 4.46
N GLY A 43 4.60 12.85 4.50
CA GLY A 43 4.51 14.15 5.15
C GLY A 43 4.59 14.04 6.67
N THR A 44 4.59 15.19 7.36
CA THR A 44 4.75 15.25 8.83
C THR A 44 3.56 14.62 9.55
N ASP A 45 2.35 14.82 9.01
CA ASP A 45 1.08 14.44 9.65
C ASP A 45 0.18 13.62 8.72
N GLY A 46 0.77 12.94 7.72
CA GLY A 46 -0.02 12.29 6.68
C GLY A 46 -0.67 13.28 5.71
N SER A 47 -0.11 14.48 5.56
CA SER A 47 -0.61 15.53 4.66
C SER A 47 -0.72 15.11 3.19
N GLN A 48 -0.09 14.01 2.80
CA GLN A 48 -0.27 13.44 1.46
C GLN A 48 -1.65 12.79 1.25
N PHE A 49 -2.42 12.63 2.33
CA PHE A 49 -3.80 12.12 2.29
C PHE A 49 -4.83 13.24 2.39
N ASP A 50 -4.45 14.46 2.01
CA ASP A 50 -5.37 15.59 1.92
C ASP A 50 -6.59 15.23 1.05
N GLY A 51 -7.78 15.53 1.57
CA GLY A 51 -9.05 15.14 0.96
C GLY A 51 -9.64 13.83 1.48
N ILE A 52 -8.91 13.06 2.30
CA ILE A 52 -9.43 11.93 3.05
C ILE A 52 -9.71 12.39 4.48
N PRO A 53 -10.96 12.29 4.98
CA PRO A 53 -11.29 12.72 6.33
C PRO A 53 -10.47 12.01 7.41
N LEU A 54 -9.90 12.78 8.34
CA LEU A 54 -9.26 12.25 9.55
C LEU A 54 -10.34 11.79 10.54
N VAL A 55 -10.39 10.50 10.84
CA VAL A 55 -11.36 9.89 11.77
C VAL A 55 -10.81 9.84 13.20
N THR A 56 -9.53 9.45 13.33
CA THR A 56 -8.89 9.32 14.63
C THR A 56 -7.51 9.96 14.62
N ASN A 57 -7.23 10.71 15.70
CA ASN A 57 -5.95 11.35 15.93
C ASN A 57 -5.55 11.11 17.40
N GLY A 58 -4.75 10.09 17.64
CA GLY A 58 -4.32 9.68 18.99
C GLY A 58 -2.81 9.45 19.07
N GLY A 59 -2.06 10.42 19.65
CA GLY A 59 -0.61 10.27 19.80
C GLY A 59 0.10 10.05 18.47
N SER A 60 0.73 8.87 18.32
CA SER A 60 1.40 8.45 17.08
C SER A 60 0.45 7.84 16.05
N THR A 61 -0.81 7.56 16.41
CA THR A 61 -1.77 6.87 15.54
C THR A 61 -2.65 7.86 14.80
N ARG A 62 -2.86 7.64 13.51
CA ARG A 62 -3.82 8.37 12.65
C ARG A 62 -4.66 7.38 11.87
N LEU A 63 -5.95 7.67 11.75
CA LEU A 63 -6.85 6.96 10.87
C LEU A 63 -7.58 7.97 9.98
N TYR A 64 -7.41 7.82 8.68
CA TYR A 64 -8.16 8.54 7.67
C TYR A 64 -9.13 7.57 6.99
N GLU A 65 -10.34 8.03 6.71
CA GLU A 65 -11.34 7.19 6.05
C GLU A 65 -12.21 8.01 5.10
N LEU A 66 -12.32 7.54 3.87
CA LEU A 66 -13.22 8.06 2.85
C LEU A 66 -14.17 6.95 2.41
N VAL A 67 -15.45 7.17 2.59
CA VAL A 67 -16.50 6.28 2.06
C VAL A 67 -17.27 7.04 1.00
N VAL A 68 -17.36 6.47 -0.20
CA VAL A 68 -18.03 7.07 -1.35
C VAL A 68 -19.06 6.08 -1.87
N GLN A 69 -20.31 6.53 -2.00
CA GLN A 69 -21.41 5.73 -2.52
C GLN A 69 -21.71 6.08 -3.97
N LYS A 70 -22.36 5.16 -4.69
CA LYS A 70 -22.86 5.38 -6.04
C LYS A 70 -23.81 6.59 -6.04
N GLY A 71 -23.55 7.54 -6.94
CA GLY A 71 -24.26 8.83 -6.99
C GLY A 71 -23.41 10.01 -6.50
N ASP A 72 -22.36 9.79 -5.72
CA ASP A 72 -21.34 10.80 -5.42
C ASP A 72 -20.48 11.06 -6.66
N PRO A 73 -20.22 12.33 -7.04
CA PRO A 73 -19.35 12.65 -8.20
C PRO A 73 -17.96 12.02 -8.15
N ARG A 74 -17.42 11.76 -6.95
CA ARG A 74 -16.12 11.11 -6.74
C ARG A 74 -16.16 9.61 -7.03
N PHE A 75 -17.35 8.98 -6.95
CA PHE A 75 -17.48 7.53 -7.14
C PHE A 75 -16.94 7.07 -8.49
N ALA A 76 -17.25 7.78 -9.56
CA ALA A 76 -16.79 7.44 -10.91
C ALA A 76 -15.26 7.50 -11.07
N GLN A 77 -14.56 8.26 -10.19
CA GLN A 77 -13.10 8.41 -10.24
C GLN A 77 -12.39 7.28 -9.52
N ILE A 78 -13.01 6.72 -8.46
CA ILE A 78 -12.37 5.74 -7.56
C ILE A 78 -12.97 4.34 -7.66
N ALA A 79 -14.16 4.18 -8.23
CA ALA A 79 -14.78 2.87 -8.44
C ALA A 79 -13.99 2.04 -9.46
N PRO A 80 -13.82 0.73 -9.23
CA PRO A 80 -13.10 -0.12 -10.17
C PRO A 80 -13.93 -0.29 -11.44
N LYS A 81 -13.29 -0.13 -12.60
CA LYS A 81 -13.96 -0.29 -13.90
C LYS A 81 -14.45 -1.72 -14.13
N GLU A 82 -13.81 -2.66 -13.48
CA GLU A 82 -14.12 -4.09 -13.51
C GLU A 82 -15.40 -4.45 -12.74
N ARG A 83 -15.92 -3.53 -11.92
CA ARG A 83 -17.15 -3.70 -11.13
C ARG A 83 -18.12 -2.55 -11.37
N PRO A 84 -18.76 -2.49 -12.54
CA PRO A 84 -19.75 -1.44 -12.87
C PRO A 84 -21.01 -1.49 -12.00
N ASP A 85 -21.24 -2.62 -11.36
CA ASP A 85 -22.31 -2.90 -10.39
C ASP A 85 -22.00 -2.40 -8.97
N ALA A 86 -20.74 -2.03 -8.68
CA ALA A 86 -20.35 -1.54 -7.37
C ALA A 86 -21.22 -0.37 -6.89
N THR A 87 -21.52 -0.37 -5.61
CA THR A 87 -22.37 0.64 -4.96
C THR A 87 -21.65 1.49 -3.95
N LYS A 88 -20.55 0.98 -3.39
CA LYS A 88 -19.77 1.65 -2.34
C LYS A 88 -18.28 1.37 -2.49
N VAL A 89 -17.47 2.39 -2.30
CA VAL A 89 -16.01 2.29 -2.22
C VAL A 89 -15.55 2.92 -0.92
N LYS A 90 -14.65 2.24 -0.23
CA LYS A 90 -13.99 2.73 0.98
C LYS A 90 -12.48 2.77 0.76
N LEU A 91 -11.87 3.89 1.14
CA LEU A 91 -10.42 4.06 1.25
C LEU A 91 -10.11 4.39 2.71
N ALA A 92 -9.30 3.56 3.34
CA ALA A 92 -8.83 3.80 4.71
C ALA A 92 -7.30 3.85 4.74
N VAL A 93 -6.75 4.76 5.55
CA VAL A 93 -5.31 4.86 5.79
C VAL A 93 -5.09 4.88 7.29
N ALA A 94 -4.51 3.80 7.80
CA ALA A 94 -4.08 3.68 9.18
C ALA A 94 -2.57 3.91 9.26
N MET A 95 -2.15 4.80 10.15
CA MET A 95 -0.74 5.14 10.35
C MET A 95 -0.34 4.95 11.80
N GLU A 96 0.81 4.35 12.02
CA GLU A 96 1.56 4.37 13.27
C GLU A 96 2.88 5.12 13.02
N ILE A 97 2.85 6.42 13.27
CA ILE A 97 3.95 7.34 12.94
C ILE A 97 5.12 7.14 13.92
N PRO A 98 6.34 6.97 13.48
CA PRO A 98 6.84 6.85 12.10
C PRO A 98 7.10 5.39 11.66
N ARG A 99 6.34 4.43 12.14
CA ARG A 99 6.65 2.99 12.01
C ARG A 99 5.98 2.31 10.83
N GLU A 100 4.72 2.66 10.57
CA GLU A 100 3.90 1.91 9.63
C GLU A 100 2.81 2.79 8.99
N THR A 101 2.49 2.50 7.74
CA THR A 101 1.30 3.02 7.06
C THR A 101 0.62 1.89 6.33
N HIS A 102 -0.67 1.69 6.59
CA HIS A 102 -1.50 0.68 5.96
C HIS A 102 -2.64 1.36 5.20
N ILE A 103 -2.69 1.15 3.89
CA ILE A 103 -3.68 1.71 2.99
C ILE A 103 -4.59 0.57 2.54
N ILE A 104 -5.88 0.68 2.84
CA ILE A 104 -6.89 -0.32 2.49
C ILE A 104 -7.90 0.30 1.55
N TYR A 105 -8.04 -0.32 0.38
CA TYR A 105 -9.09 -0.02 -0.59
C TYR A 105 -10.09 -1.18 -0.61
N SER A 106 -11.37 -0.90 -0.44
CA SER A 106 -12.40 -1.93 -0.49
C SER A 106 -13.65 -1.48 -1.25
N VAL A 107 -14.33 -2.43 -1.85
CA VAL A 107 -15.57 -2.25 -2.62
C VAL A 107 -16.65 -3.13 -2.02
N ASP A 108 -17.86 -2.58 -1.86
CA ASP A 108 -19.03 -3.28 -1.37
C ASP A 108 -18.76 -4.13 -0.11
N ASP A 109 -18.19 -3.46 0.93
CA ASP A 109 -17.86 -4.05 2.24
C ASP A 109 -16.89 -5.25 2.19
N GLY A 110 -15.93 -5.20 1.26
CA GLY A 110 -14.88 -6.21 1.15
C GLY A 110 -15.14 -7.27 0.09
N ALA A 111 -16.17 -7.12 -0.75
CA ALA A 111 -16.35 -7.99 -1.92
C ALA A 111 -15.10 -7.94 -2.83
N ILE A 112 -14.45 -6.79 -2.90
CA ILE A 112 -13.08 -6.62 -3.42
C ILE A 112 -12.30 -5.84 -2.37
N GLN A 113 -11.10 -6.30 -2.06
CA GLN A 113 -10.21 -5.61 -1.13
C GLN A 113 -8.77 -5.68 -1.60
N ALA A 114 -8.03 -4.57 -1.42
CA ALA A 114 -6.60 -4.49 -1.61
C ALA A 114 -5.97 -3.74 -0.44
N GLY A 115 -4.96 -4.33 0.19
CA GLY A 115 -4.18 -3.75 1.28
C GLY A 115 -2.74 -3.50 0.84
N LEU A 116 -2.22 -2.30 1.15
CA LEU A 116 -0.86 -1.88 0.91
C LEU A 116 -0.24 -1.48 2.24
N LYS A 117 0.86 -2.12 2.59
CA LYS A 117 1.55 -1.86 3.85
C LYS A 117 2.96 -1.34 3.59
N PHE A 118 3.31 -0.25 4.25
CA PHE A 118 4.67 0.28 4.34
C PHE A 118 5.14 0.17 5.78
N SER A 119 6.27 -0.49 6.00
CA SER A 119 6.89 -0.61 7.31
C SER A 119 8.26 0.05 7.29
N PHE A 120 8.61 0.74 8.38
CA PHE A 120 9.84 1.51 8.54
C PHE A 120 10.62 0.97 9.74
N GLU A 121 11.63 0.18 9.46
CA GLU A 121 12.52 -0.42 10.45
C GLU A 121 13.80 0.40 10.58
N GLU A 122 14.08 0.90 11.76
CA GLU A 122 15.36 1.55 12.05
C GLU A 122 16.41 0.47 12.36
N LEU A 123 17.35 0.28 11.44
CA LEU A 123 18.43 -0.71 11.60
C LEU A 123 19.53 -0.20 12.52
N THR A 124 19.86 1.08 12.38
CA THR A 124 20.80 1.83 13.24
C THR A 124 20.33 3.28 13.32
N PRO A 125 20.78 4.07 14.31
CA PRO A 125 20.54 5.51 14.28
C PRO A 125 21.05 6.13 12.97
N GLY A 126 20.12 6.57 12.11
CA GLY A 126 20.46 7.13 10.80
C GLY A 126 20.40 6.16 9.63
N GLN A 127 19.92 4.93 9.84
CA GLN A 127 19.71 3.95 8.78
C GLN A 127 18.32 3.32 8.87
N THR A 128 17.53 3.41 7.82
CA THR A 128 16.15 2.90 7.81
C THR A 128 15.92 1.97 6.63
N ARG A 129 15.37 0.78 6.92
CA ARG A 129 14.80 -0.13 5.92
C ARG A 129 13.33 0.18 5.77
N VAL A 130 12.91 0.44 4.54
CA VAL A 130 11.49 0.58 4.18
C VAL A 130 11.06 -0.66 3.41
N SER A 131 10.01 -1.30 3.89
CA SER A 131 9.40 -2.45 3.22
C SER A 131 8.02 -2.07 2.70
N PHE A 132 7.71 -2.43 1.46
CA PHE A 132 6.39 -2.34 0.87
C PHE A 132 5.85 -3.75 0.64
N THR A 133 4.64 -4.01 1.10
CA THR A 133 3.97 -5.30 0.97
C THR A 133 2.55 -5.10 0.47
N ILE A 134 2.07 -5.98 -0.40
CA ILE A 134 0.65 -6.15 -0.69
C ILE A 134 0.18 -7.25 0.27
N ASP A 135 -0.51 -6.87 1.34
CA ASP A 135 -0.87 -7.78 2.42
C ASP A 135 -2.29 -8.34 2.31
N GLU A 136 -3.11 -7.75 1.46
CA GLU A 136 -4.46 -8.22 1.24
C GLU A 136 -4.91 -7.98 -0.20
N LEU A 137 -5.43 -9.04 -0.85
CA LEU A 137 -5.98 -8.95 -2.19
C LEU A 137 -7.07 -10.02 -2.36
N THR A 138 -8.34 -9.60 -2.29
CA THR A 138 -9.51 -10.51 -2.31
C THR A 138 -10.56 -10.07 -3.33
N GLY A 139 -11.41 -10.98 -3.73
CA GLY A 139 -12.58 -10.68 -4.57
C GLY A 139 -12.28 -10.41 -6.05
N HIS A 140 -11.06 -10.65 -6.49
CA HIS A 140 -10.65 -10.50 -7.89
C HIS A 140 -10.75 -11.84 -8.64
N ASP A 141 -11.20 -11.81 -9.90
CA ASP A 141 -10.96 -12.93 -10.81
C ASP A 141 -9.45 -13.01 -11.16
N THR A 142 -9.03 -14.11 -11.78
CA THR A 142 -7.59 -14.34 -12.08
C THR A 142 -6.99 -13.21 -12.91
N LYS A 143 -7.74 -12.65 -13.86
CA LYS A 143 -7.26 -11.55 -14.72
C LYS A 143 -7.19 -10.24 -13.96
N GLY A 144 -8.22 -9.91 -13.21
CA GLY A 144 -8.26 -8.73 -12.35
C GLY A 144 -7.20 -8.77 -11.26
N LEU A 145 -6.97 -9.93 -10.65
CA LEU A 145 -5.91 -10.17 -9.68
C LEU A 145 -4.54 -9.82 -10.27
N THR A 146 -4.19 -10.36 -11.43
CA THR A 146 -2.91 -10.11 -12.09
C THR A 146 -2.71 -8.63 -12.41
N VAL A 147 -3.71 -7.99 -13.02
CA VAL A 147 -3.64 -6.57 -13.41
C VAL A 147 -3.50 -5.67 -12.20
N ASN A 148 -4.28 -5.90 -11.14
CA ASN A 148 -4.24 -5.07 -9.94
C ASN A 148 -2.94 -5.29 -9.15
N THR A 149 -2.45 -6.51 -9.05
CA THR A 149 -1.13 -6.80 -8.45
C THR A 149 -0.02 -6.02 -9.15
N LEU A 150 0.01 -6.00 -10.49
CA LEU A 150 1.00 -5.23 -11.24
C LEU A 150 0.88 -3.72 -11.00
N LYS A 151 -0.35 -3.18 -10.95
CA LYS A 151 -0.59 -1.77 -10.64
C LYS A 151 -0.13 -1.41 -9.22
N LEU A 152 -0.46 -2.25 -8.23
CA LEU A 152 -0.06 -2.04 -6.84
C LEU A 152 1.45 -2.12 -6.67
N HIS A 153 2.11 -3.01 -7.40
CA HIS A 153 3.57 -3.08 -7.48
C HIS A 153 4.20 -1.81 -8.02
N ALA A 154 3.63 -1.27 -9.08
CA ALA A 154 4.10 -0.01 -9.64
C ALA A 154 3.95 1.13 -8.62
N LEU A 155 2.81 1.22 -7.93
CA LEU A 155 2.58 2.21 -6.87
C LEU A 155 3.59 2.08 -5.72
N GLY A 156 3.86 0.85 -5.26
CA GLY A 156 4.87 0.60 -4.22
C GLY A 156 6.26 1.04 -4.64
N ARG A 157 6.68 0.69 -5.86
CA ARG A 157 7.95 1.10 -6.43
C ARG A 157 8.04 2.63 -6.56
N ASP A 158 7.00 3.28 -7.06
CA ASP A 158 6.96 4.72 -7.24
C ASP A 158 7.02 5.44 -5.88
N ALA A 159 6.40 4.86 -4.85
CA ALA A 159 6.51 5.36 -3.48
C ALA A 159 7.94 5.23 -2.93
N LEU A 160 8.61 4.08 -3.16
CA LEU A 160 10.00 3.87 -2.75
C LEU A 160 10.99 4.74 -3.52
N ASN A 161 10.68 5.09 -4.77
CA ASN A 161 11.52 6.01 -5.58
C ASN A 161 11.54 7.43 -5.00
N LYS A 162 10.58 7.84 -4.18
CA LYS A 162 10.64 9.12 -3.44
C LYS A 162 11.85 9.19 -2.51
N LEU A 163 12.45 8.06 -2.20
CA LEU A 163 13.63 7.94 -1.34
C LEU A 163 14.95 7.98 -2.12
N ASP A 164 14.93 8.19 -3.44
CA ASP A 164 16.14 8.25 -4.27
C ASP A 164 17.06 9.45 -3.94
N ASP A 165 16.52 10.45 -3.24
CA ASP A 165 17.31 11.58 -2.71
C ASP A 165 18.19 11.19 -1.52
N PHE A 166 17.94 10.06 -0.86
CA PHE A 166 18.78 9.53 0.21
C PHE A 166 19.81 8.56 -0.35
N GLU A 167 20.97 8.49 0.30
CA GLU A 167 21.98 7.49 -0.03
C GLU A 167 21.43 6.09 0.23
N GLU A 168 21.45 5.24 -0.80
CA GLU A 168 21.02 3.85 -0.69
C GLU A 168 22.11 2.99 -0.05
N VAL A 169 21.75 2.30 1.02
CA VAL A 169 22.65 1.35 1.71
C VAL A 169 22.43 -0.04 1.11
N LYS A 170 23.46 -0.57 0.47
CA LYS A 170 23.46 -1.96 0.00
C LYS A 170 23.62 -2.88 1.18
N GLU A 171 22.65 -3.75 1.40
CA GLU A 171 22.80 -4.80 2.41
C GLU A 171 23.91 -5.78 1.98
N PRO A 172 24.76 -6.22 2.91
CA PRO A 172 25.71 -7.26 2.61
C PRO A 172 24.95 -8.53 2.19
N ALA A 173 25.42 -9.16 1.12
CA ALA A 173 24.85 -10.38 0.56
C ALA A 173 24.95 -11.56 1.54
#